data_224b0cc97d26ae9196670980ea63887a
#
_entry.id   224b0cc97d26ae9196670980ea63887a
#
_cell.length_a   1.000
_cell.length_b   1.000
_cell.length_c   1.000
_cell.angle_alpha   90.00
_cell.angle_beta   90.00
_cell.angle_gamma   90.00
#
_symmetry.space_group_name_H-M   'P 1'
#
loop_
_entity.id
_entity.type
_entity.pdbx_description
1 polymer ?
#
loop_
_entity_poly.entity_id
_entity_poly.type
_entity_poly.pdbx_seq_one_letter_code
_entity_poly.pdbx_strand_id
1 'polypeptide(L)'
;MELQIQKVLEQIKATCMDIFSTNLVGIYIHGSLAFGCFNWDKSDIDFIIVTRLSPTLQEKEKLVEDLLKIDKMCPRKGLEMSLVLEEYCHDFLYPTPFELHFSNAHKQKFFENLSEYCAHMNGTDKDLAAHFTIIKQSGIALYGEKADGVFGDVPKANYLDSIKHDIENAVVEI
;
A
#
# COMPACT_ATOMS: atom_id res chain seq x y z
N MET A 1 -3.52 17.03 -14.60
CA MET A 1 -3.83 16.15 -13.46
C MET A 1 -3.75 14.68 -13.86
N GLU A 2 -4.57 14.18 -14.77
CA GLU A 2 -4.57 12.77 -15.21
C GLU A 2 -3.18 12.31 -15.72
N LEU A 3 -2.54 13.07 -16.57
CA LEU A 3 -1.19 12.78 -17.09
C LEU A 3 -0.13 12.73 -15.96
N GLN A 4 -0.29 13.53 -14.91
CA GLN A 4 0.64 13.55 -13.78
C GLN A 4 0.45 12.31 -12.89
N ILE A 5 -0.79 11.90 -12.66
CA ILE A 5 -1.10 10.64 -11.95
C ILE A 5 -0.52 9.46 -12.72
N GLN A 6 -0.75 9.40 -14.04
CA GLN A 6 -0.20 8.33 -14.88
C GLN A 6 1.33 8.23 -14.77
N LYS A 7 2.04 9.36 -14.79
CA LYS A 7 3.50 9.38 -14.61
C LYS A 7 3.93 8.83 -13.25
N VAL A 8 3.22 9.18 -12.18
CA VAL A 8 3.50 8.66 -10.84
C VAL A 8 3.28 7.14 -10.80
N LEU A 9 2.16 6.65 -11.31
CA LEU A 9 1.85 5.23 -11.33
C LEU A 9 2.85 4.42 -12.17
N GLU A 10 3.26 4.93 -13.34
CA GLU A 10 4.30 4.28 -14.17
C GLU A 10 5.65 4.22 -13.44
N GLN A 11 6.04 5.25 -12.69
CA GLN A 11 7.26 5.21 -11.90
C GLN A 11 7.18 4.22 -10.73
N ILE A 12 6.05 4.16 -10.01
CA ILE A 12 5.82 3.16 -8.96
C ILE A 12 5.98 1.75 -9.56
N LYS A 13 5.32 1.48 -10.69
CA LYS A 13 5.39 0.20 -11.39
C LYS A 13 6.82 -0.15 -11.79
N ALA A 14 7.52 0.75 -12.47
CA ALA A 14 8.89 0.53 -12.92
C ALA A 14 9.84 0.26 -11.74
N THR A 15 9.73 1.03 -10.67
CA THR A 15 10.52 0.86 -9.44
C THR A 15 10.29 -0.52 -8.81
N CYS A 16 9.05 -0.94 -8.64
CA CYS A 16 8.74 -2.24 -8.03
C CYS A 16 9.22 -3.41 -8.91
N MET A 17 9.08 -3.30 -10.23
CA MET A 17 9.57 -4.32 -11.17
C MET A 17 11.10 -4.43 -11.13
N ASP A 18 11.82 -3.31 -11.03
CA ASP A 18 13.28 -3.29 -10.94
C ASP A 18 13.77 -3.91 -9.63
N ILE A 19 13.16 -3.55 -8.51
CA ILE A 19 13.58 -4.02 -7.18
C ILE A 19 13.24 -5.49 -6.96
N PHE A 20 11.99 -5.89 -7.20
CA PHE A 20 11.49 -7.21 -6.82
C PHE A 20 11.54 -8.25 -7.91
N SER A 21 11.67 -7.84 -9.19
CA SER A 21 11.78 -8.76 -10.33
C SER A 21 10.74 -9.90 -10.25
N THR A 22 11.19 -11.17 -10.22
CA THR A 22 10.32 -12.35 -10.15
C THR A 22 9.63 -12.54 -8.80
N ASN A 23 10.05 -11.83 -7.76
CA ASN A 23 9.39 -11.83 -6.45
C ASN A 23 8.12 -10.98 -6.43
N LEU A 24 7.96 -10.03 -7.36
CA LEU A 24 6.78 -9.19 -7.49
C LEU A 24 5.58 -10.01 -8.00
N VAL A 25 4.50 -10.05 -7.24
CA VAL A 25 3.23 -10.67 -7.62
C VAL A 25 2.29 -9.64 -8.24
N GLY A 26 2.16 -8.47 -7.61
CA GLY A 26 1.28 -7.45 -8.11
C GLY A 26 1.39 -6.12 -7.37
N ILE A 27 0.77 -5.09 -7.98
CA ILE A 27 0.62 -3.75 -7.43
C ILE A 27 -0.84 -3.36 -7.63
N TYR A 28 -1.53 -3.02 -6.54
CA TYR A 28 -2.97 -2.76 -6.54
C TYR A 28 -3.26 -1.38 -5.96
N ILE A 29 -3.84 -0.53 -6.79
CA ILE A 29 -4.31 0.81 -6.40
C ILE A 29 -5.68 0.67 -5.76
N HIS A 30 -5.89 1.35 -4.63
CA HIS A 30 -7.18 1.44 -3.97
C HIS A 30 -7.55 2.88 -3.60
N GLY A 31 -8.43 3.09 -2.64
CA GLY A 31 -8.80 4.41 -2.17
C GLY A 31 -9.45 5.29 -3.25
N SER A 32 -9.24 6.59 -3.15
CA SER A 32 -9.92 7.58 -3.97
C SER A 32 -9.66 7.46 -5.48
N LEU A 33 -8.48 6.99 -5.88
CA LEU A 33 -8.19 6.72 -7.30
C LEU A 33 -9.04 5.59 -7.86
N ALA A 34 -9.16 4.49 -7.13
CA ALA A 34 -9.95 3.34 -7.55
C ALA A 34 -11.45 3.65 -7.58
N PHE A 35 -11.93 4.50 -6.66
CA PHE A 35 -13.32 4.95 -6.62
C PHE A 35 -13.66 6.04 -7.64
N GLY A 36 -12.67 6.59 -8.36
CA GLY A 36 -12.89 7.66 -9.33
C GLY A 36 -13.25 9.03 -8.71
N CYS A 37 -12.96 9.22 -7.43
CA CYS A 37 -13.20 10.47 -6.70
C CYS A 37 -11.91 11.19 -6.25
N PHE A 38 -10.79 10.87 -6.88
CA PHE A 38 -9.50 11.46 -6.56
C PHE A 38 -9.47 12.97 -6.73
N ASN A 39 -8.97 13.67 -5.73
CA ASN A 39 -8.76 15.11 -5.74
C ASN A 39 -7.31 15.42 -5.38
N TRP A 40 -6.60 16.11 -6.28
CA TRP A 40 -5.17 16.40 -6.11
C TRP A 40 -4.83 17.14 -4.81
N ASP A 41 -5.70 18.01 -4.34
CA ASP A 41 -5.44 18.83 -3.14
C ASP A 41 -5.82 18.12 -1.83
N LYS A 42 -6.61 17.02 -1.91
CA LYS A 42 -7.22 16.38 -0.75
C LYS A 42 -6.93 14.89 -0.60
N SER A 43 -6.51 14.23 -1.69
CA SER A 43 -6.28 12.78 -1.72
C SER A 43 -4.80 12.45 -1.64
N ASP A 44 -4.49 11.31 -1.09
CA ASP A 44 -3.28 10.53 -1.23
C ASP A 44 -3.38 9.53 -2.38
N ILE A 45 -2.29 8.85 -2.69
CA ILE A 45 -2.26 7.74 -3.63
C ILE A 45 -2.02 6.47 -2.83
N ASP A 46 -3.07 5.66 -2.72
CA ASP A 46 -3.11 4.45 -1.91
C ASP A 46 -2.83 3.22 -2.76
N PHE A 47 -1.88 2.37 -2.33
CA PHE A 47 -1.60 1.13 -3.04
C PHE A 47 -0.99 0.04 -2.16
N ILE A 48 -1.17 -1.20 -2.59
CA ILE A 48 -0.55 -2.39 -1.99
C ILE A 48 0.41 -3.01 -2.98
N ILE A 49 1.62 -3.34 -2.52
CA ILE A 49 2.59 -4.17 -3.21
C ILE A 49 2.48 -5.58 -2.64
N VAL A 50 2.38 -6.57 -3.51
CA VAL A 50 2.36 -7.98 -3.13
C VAL A 50 3.62 -8.67 -3.63
N THR A 51 4.34 -9.35 -2.73
CA THR A 51 5.52 -10.16 -3.04
C THR A 51 5.33 -11.62 -2.60
N ARG A 52 6.01 -12.56 -3.25
CA ARG A 52 5.96 -14.00 -2.87
C ARG A 52 6.68 -14.27 -1.57
N LEU A 53 7.85 -13.67 -1.40
CA LEU A 53 8.74 -13.85 -0.26
C LEU A 53 9.02 -12.50 0.40
N SER A 54 9.37 -12.53 1.68
CA SER A 54 9.81 -11.35 2.41
C SER A 54 10.94 -10.64 1.67
N PRO A 55 10.82 -9.33 1.44
CA PRO A 55 11.90 -8.54 0.89
C PRO A 55 13.12 -8.52 1.80
N THR A 56 14.29 -8.48 1.21
CA THR A 56 15.53 -8.22 1.93
C THR A 56 15.56 -6.80 2.47
N LEU A 57 16.42 -6.53 3.46
CA LEU A 57 16.60 -5.18 3.98
C LEU A 57 17.02 -4.19 2.87
N GLN A 58 17.90 -4.60 1.97
CA GLN A 58 18.34 -3.76 0.85
C GLN A 58 17.20 -3.43 -0.11
N GLU A 59 16.31 -4.37 -0.39
CA GLU A 59 15.11 -4.11 -1.21
C GLU A 59 14.14 -3.15 -0.52
N LYS A 60 13.93 -3.28 0.80
CA LYS A 60 13.11 -2.36 1.58
C LYS A 60 13.70 -0.94 1.57
N GLU A 61 15.00 -0.80 1.81
CA GLU A 61 15.72 0.49 1.78
C GLU A 61 15.60 1.15 0.41
N LYS A 62 15.89 0.39 -0.66
CA LYS A 62 15.79 0.87 -2.04
C LYS A 62 14.38 1.32 -2.40
N LEU A 63 13.37 0.55 -1.99
CA LEU A 63 11.98 0.92 -2.21
C LEU A 63 11.64 2.25 -1.53
N VAL A 64 11.98 2.40 -0.26
CA VAL A 64 11.70 3.64 0.49
C VAL A 64 12.42 4.83 -0.13
N GLU A 65 13.70 4.69 -0.50
CA GLU A 65 14.45 5.76 -1.17
C GLU A 65 13.79 6.22 -2.47
N ASP A 66 13.33 5.27 -3.29
CA ASP A 66 12.70 5.59 -4.56
C ASP A 66 11.27 6.13 -4.37
N LEU A 67 10.50 5.61 -3.41
CA LEU A 67 9.20 6.18 -3.05
C LEU A 67 9.33 7.62 -2.52
N LEU A 68 10.36 7.94 -1.74
CA LEU A 68 10.63 9.32 -1.30
C LEU A 68 10.93 10.27 -2.47
N LYS A 69 11.54 9.77 -3.56
CA LYS A 69 11.75 10.57 -4.79
C LYS A 69 10.44 10.76 -5.55
N ILE A 70 9.66 9.69 -5.72
CA ILE A 70 8.37 9.71 -6.42
C ILE A 70 7.37 10.61 -5.69
N ASP A 71 7.37 10.55 -4.37
CA ASP A 71 6.47 11.32 -3.51
C ASP A 71 6.59 12.85 -3.70
N LYS A 72 7.76 13.34 -4.12
CA LYS A 72 7.96 14.77 -4.46
C LYS A 72 7.10 15.23 -5.66
N MET A 73 6.60 14.30 -6.46
CA MET A 73 5.74 14.58 -7.62
C MET A 73 4.27 14.30 -7.33
N CYS A 74 3.97 13.83 -6.11
CA CYS A 74 2.64 13.43 -5.68
C CYS A 74 1.84 14.60 -5.11
N PRO A 75 0.53 14.41 -4.85
CA PRO A 75 -0.26 15.34 -4.08
C PRO A 75 0.36 15.65 -2.72
N ARG A 76 -0.10 16.72 -2.06
CA ARG A 76 0.41 17.11 -0.73
C ARG A 76 0.29 15.98 0.31
N LYS A 77 -0.75 15.17 0.22
CA LYS A 77 -0.93 14.01 1.12
C LYS A 77 0.03 12.86 0.81
N GLY A 78 0.62 12.83 -0.39
CA GLY A 78 1.68 11.91 -0.76
C GLY A 78 1.21 10.52 -1.13
N LEU A 79 2.07 9.56 -0.85
CA LEU A 79 1.85 8.14 -1.07
C LEU A 79 1.50 7.45 0.25
N GLU A 80 0.59 6.49 0.19
CA GLU A 80 0.35 5.51 1.25
C GLU A 80 0.48 4.10 0.68
N MET A 81 1.41 3.31 1.22
CA MET A 81 1.74 1.98 0.69
C MET A 81 1.91 0.98 1.81
N SER A 82 1.35 -0.21 1.62
CA SER A 82 1.68 -1.40 2.39
C SER A 82 2.24 -2.49 1.48
N LEU A 83 3.33 -3.14 1.91
CA LEU A 83 3.89 -4.31 1.27
C LEU A 83 3.51 -5.54 2.07
N VAL A 84 2.85 -6.49 1.42
CA VAL A 84 2.32 -7.71 2.04
C VAL A 84 2.74 -8.94 1.25
N LEU A 85 2.78 -10.10 1.91
CA LEU A 85 3.09 -11.37 1.26
C LEU A 85 1.84 -11.97 0.59
N GLU A 86 2.04 -12.61 -0.56
CA GLU A 86 0.99 -13.30 -1.32
C GLU A 86 0.21 -14.30 -0.46
N GLU A 87 0.90 -15.03 0.42
CA GLU A 87 0.27 -16.00 1.31
C GLU A 87 -0.84 -15.37 2.18
N TYR A 88 -0.63 -14.16 2.71
CA TYR A 88 -1.62 -13.46 3.53
C TYR A 88 -2.70 -12.74 2.70
N CYS A 89 -2.44 -12.50 1.43
CA CYS A 89 -3.48 -12.05 0.51
C CYS A 89 -4.44 -13.17 0.17
N HIS A 90 -3.92 -14.36 -0.12
CA HIS A 90 -4.71 -15.54 -0.51
C HIS A 90 -5.40 -16.19 0.70
N ASP A 91 -4.63 -16.50 1.74
CA ASP A 91 -5.11 -17.08 3.00
C ASP A 91 -5.19 -15.98 4.06
N PHE A 92 -6.25 -15.18 3.97
CA PHE A 92 -6.44 -13.99 4.78
C PHE A 92 -6.26 -14.24 6.27
N LEU A 93 -5.36 -13.49 6.89
CA LEU A 93 -5.08 -13.51 8.34
C LEU A 93 -5.44 -12.15 8.97
N TYR A 94 -6.01 -12.16 10.17
CA TYR A 94 -6.45 -10.94 10.85
C TYR A 94 -5.91 -10.83 12.29
N PRO A 95 -5.29 -9.72 12.68
CA PRO A 95 -4.80 -8.61 11.83
C PRO A 95 -3.79 -9.08 10.80
N THR A 96 -3.80 -8.46 9.61
CA THR A 96 -2.97 -8.91 8.49
C THR A 96 -1.51 -8.49 8.66
N PRO A 97 -0.53 -9.41 8.54
CA PRO A 97 0.88 -9.06 8.58
C PRO A 97 1.29 -8.23 7.37
N PHE A 98 2.20 -7.27 7.58
CA PHE A 98 2.85 -6.50 6.54
C PHE A 98 4.38 -6.49 6.73
N GLU A 99 5.11 -6.34 5.64
CA GLU A 99 6.57 -6.31 5.60
C GLU A 99 7.15 -4.89 5.64
N LEU A 100 6.42 -3.92 5.08
CA LEU A 100 6.78 -2.52 5.03
C LEU A 100 5.52 -1.67 4.90
N HIS A 101 5.48 -0.54 5.59
CA HIS A 101 4.48 0.50 5.42
C HIS A 101 5.15 1.83 5.14
N PHE A 102 4.64 2.57 4.17
CA PHE A 102 5.11 3.90 3.80
C PHE A 102 3.95 4.89 3.82
N SER A 103 4.11 5.97 4.56
CA SER A 103 3.15 7.08 4.59
C SER A 103 3.85 8.38 5.04
N ASN A 104 3.15 9.49 4.95
CA ASN A 104 3.65 10.77 5.45
C ASN A 104 4.09 10.74 6.91
N ALA A 105 3.39 9.96 7.76
CA ALA A 105 3.70 9.82 9.17
C ALA A 105 5.08 9.20 9.44
N HIS A 106 5.61 8.41 8.50
CA HIS A 106 6.86 7.69 8.65
C HIS A 106 8.07 8.39 8.00
N LYS A 107 7.85 9.41 7.16
CA LYS A 107 8.92 10.04 6.37
C LYS A 107 10.07 10.58 7.21
N GLN A 108 9.79 11.24 8.32
CA GLN A 108 10.83 11.79 9.18
C GLN A 108 11.75 10.68 9.69
N LYS A 109 11.20 9.56 10.14
CA LYS A 109 11.97 8.41 10.65
C LYS A 109 12.82 7.77 9.57
N PHE A 110 12.34 7.69 8.34
CA PHE A 110 13.14 7.24 7.20
C PHE A 110 14.34 8.14 6.95
N PHE A 111 14.20 9.46 7.11
CA PHE A 111 15.33 10.39 6.95
C PHE A 111 16.34 10.32 8.11
N GLU A 112 15.88 10.00 9.32
CA GLU A 112 16.75 9.91 10.50
C GLU A 112 17.65 8.68 10.47
N ASN A 113 17.07 7.49 10.20
CA ASN A 113 17.80 6.22 10.09
C ASN A 113 17.05 5.19 9.26
N LEU A 114 17.24 5.26 7.94
CA LEU A 114 16.55 4.40 6.98
C LEU A 114 16.75 2.91 7.26
N SER A 115 18.01 2.50 7.46
CA SER A 115 18.36 1.08 7.61
C SER A 115 17.74 0.47 8.85
N GLU A 116 17.87 1.13 9.99
CA GLU A 116 17.29 0.66 11.25
C GLU A 116 15.76 0.62 11.18
N TYR A 117 15.16 1.68 10.58
CA TYR A 117 13.72 1.74 10.47
C TYR A 117 13.16 0.65 9.55
N CYS A 118 13.78 0.44 8.38
CA CYS A 118 13.39 -0.64 7.46
C CYS A 118 13.60 -2.04 8.05
N ALA A 119 14.65 -2.24 8.85
CA ALA A 119 14.92 -3.52 9.50
C ALA A 119 13.83 -3.92 10.52
N HIS A 120 13.20 -2.93 11.17
CA HIS A 120 12.17 -3.15 12.20
C HIS A 120 10.74 -2.81 11.73
N MET A 121 10.58 -2.30 10.51
CA MET A 121 9.29 -1.97 9.93
C MET A 121 8.62 -3.24 9.39
N ASN A 122 7.96 -3.93 10.27
CA ASN A 122 7.00 -4.98 9.99
C ASN A 122 6.01 -5.04 11.17
N GLY A 123 4.89 -5.69 10.97
CA GLY A 123 3.87 -5.79 12.01
C GLY A 123 2.57 -6.38 11.48
N THR A 124 1.49 -6.06 12.15
CA THR A 124 0.14 -6.42 11.72
C THR A 124 -0.72 -5.17 11.66
N ASP A 125 -1.64 -5.14 10.69
CA ASP A 125 -2.54 -4.03 10.46
C ASP A 125 -3.97 -4.52 10.25
N LYS A 126 -4.91 -3.96 11.02
CA LYS A 126 -6.34 -4.27 10.92
C LYS A 126 -6.96 -3.66 9.67
N ASP A 127 -6.48 -2.49 9.23
CA ASP A 127 -7.05 -1.74 8.12
C ASP A 127 -6.88 -2.47 6.79
N LEU A 128 -5.91 -3.39 6.69
CA LEU A 128 -5.72 -4.24 5.53
C LEU A 128 -6.95 -5.12 5.21
N ALA A 129 -7.79 -5.44 6.19
CA ALA A 129 -9.06 -6.14 5.93
C ALA A 129 -10.01 -5.30 5.07
N ALA A 130 -10.12 -4.00 5.36
CA ALA A 130 -10.88 -3.07 4.54
C ALA A 130 -10.22 -2.85 3.18
N HIS A 131 -8.90 -2.67 3.14
CA HIS A 131 -8.15 -2.45 1.90
C HIS A 131 -8.28 -3.63 0.94
N PHE A 132 -8.13 -4.87 1.40
CA PHE A 132 -8.29 -6.06 0.55
C PHE A 132 -9.71 -6.19 0.02
N THR A 133 -10.72 -5.90 0.85
CA THR A 133 -12.12 -5.90 0.42
C THR A 133 -12.36 -4.88 -0.69
N ILE A 134 -11.86 -3.66 -0.51
CA ILE A 134 -11.98 -2.57 -1.50
C ILE A 134 -11.24 -2.93 -2.79
N ILE A 135 -10.03 -3.50 -2.70
CA ILE A 135 -9.25 -3.92 -3.86
C ILE A 135 -10.00 -4.96 -4.69
N LYS A 136 -10.62 -5.95 -4.06
CA LYS A 136 -11.44 -6.94 -4.77
C LYS A 136 -12.66 -6.32 -5.48
N GLN A 137 -13.27 -5.31 -4.88
CA GLN A 137 -14.48 -4.68 -5.43
C GLN A 137 -14.19 -3.66 -6.52
N SER A 138 -13.17 -2.83 -6.33
CA SER A 138 -12.94 -1.62 -7.13
C SER A 138 -11.48 -1.34 -7.44
N GLY A 139 -10.54 -2.14 -6.93
CA GLY A 139 -9.11 -1.92 -7.09
C GLY A 139 -8.64 -1.99 -8.54
N ILE A 140 -7.58 -1.25 -8.83
CA ILE A 140 -6.94 -1.24 -10.15
C ILE A 140 -5.63 -2.02 -10.06
N ALA A 141 -5.52 -3.12 -10.79
CA ALA A 141 -4.25 -3.84 -10.95
C ALA A 141 -3.32 -3.01 -11.84
N LEU A 142 -2.36 -2.32 -11.24
CA LEU A 142 -1.31 -1.61 -11.96
C LEU A 142 -0.29 -2.58 -12.57
N TYR A 143 -0.08 -3.71 -11.88
CA TYR A 143 0.76 -4.83 -12.33
C TYR A 143 0.23 -6.14 -11.75
N GLY A 144 0.42 -7.24 -12.46
CA GLY A 144 0.04 -8.59 -12.01
C GLY A 144 -1.37 -9.00 -12.45
N GLU A 145 -1.88 -10.06 -11.85
CA GLU A 145 -3.21 -10.60 -12.12
C GLU A 145 -4.30 -9.68 -11.53
N LYS A 146 -5.56 -9.91 -11.96
CA LYS A 146 -6.71 -9.25 -11.34
C LYS A 146 -6.80 -9.61 -9.85
N ALA A 147 -7.35 -8.68 -9.06
CA ALA A 147 -7.45 -8.83 -7.61
C ALA A 147 -8.09 -10.15 -7.16
N ASP A 148 -9.12 -10.63 -7.84
CA ASP A 148 -9.80 -11.91 -7.52
C ASP A 148 -8.87 -13.13 -7.60
N GLY A 149 -7.80 -13.07 -8.38
CA GLY A 149 -6.81 -14.15 -8.49
C GLY A 149 -5.78 -14.15 -7.35
N VAL A 150 -5.63 -13.03 -6.64
CA VAL A 150 -4.59 -12.83 -5.62
C VAL A 150 -5.17 -12.73 -4.21
N PHE A 151 -6.29 -12.01 -4.05
CA PHE A 151 -6.90 -11.78 -2.74
C PHE A 151 -8.05 -12.75 -2.48
N GLY A 152 -7.92 -13.52 -1.40
CA GLY A 152 -8.98 -14.35 -0.87
C GLY A 152 -10.14 -13.56 -0.26
N ASP A 153 -11.11 -14.24 0.30
CA ASP A 153 -12.27 -13.60 0.92
C ASP A 153 -11.92 -13.10 2.32
N VAL A 154 -12.26 -11.85 2.59
CA VAL A 154 -12.16 -11.27 3.93
C VAL A 154 -13.46 -11.55 4.67
N PRO A 155 -13.42 -12.19 5.86
CA PRO A 155 -14.61 -12.40 6.66
C PRO A 155 -15.29 -11.07 7.02
N LYS A 156 -16.60 -10.99 6.87
CA LYS A 156 -17.37 -9.76 7.11
C LYS A 156 -17.14 -9.18 8.51
N ALA A 157 -16.96 -10.03 9.53
CA ALA A 157 -16.69 -9.56 10.89
C ALA A 157 -15.36 -8.79 10.98
N ASN A 158 -14.31 -9.25 10.29
CA ASN A 158 -13.00 -8.61 10.27
C ASN A 158 -13.04 -7.30 9.47
N TYR A 159 -13.76 -7.27 8.35
CA TYR A 159 -14.02 -6.03 7.61
C TYR A 159 -14.74 -4.98 8.48
N LEU A 160 -15.81 -5.39 9.19
CA LEU A 160 -16.56 -4.48 10.05
C LEU A 160 -15.73 -3.98 11.24
N ASP A 161 -14.85 -4.82 11.82
CA ASP A 161 -13.95 -4.42 12.90
C ASP A 161 -12.91 -3.39 12.40
N SER A 162 -12.35 -3.58 11.20
CA SER A 162 -11.39 -2.64 10.62
C SER A 162 -11.99 -1.26 10.36
N ILE A 163 -13.14 -1.17 9.72
CA ILE A 163 -13.79 0.12 9.42
C ILE A 163 -14.37 0.81 10.66
N LYS A 164 -14.68 0.06 11.73
CA LYS A 164 -15.18 0.64 12.99
C LYS A 164 -14.14 1.57 13.62
N HIS A 165 -12.88 1.15 13.61
CA HIS A 165 -11.77 1.96 14.12
C HIS A 165 -11.62 3.27 13.33
N ASP A 166 -11.70 3.22 12.01
CA ASP A 166 -11.66 4.41 11.16
C ASP A 166 -12.82 5.37 11.43
N ILE A 167 -14.04 4.83 11.62
CA ILE A 167 -15.22 5.63 11.96
C ILE A 167 -15.06 6.28 13.35
N GLU A 168 -14.57 5.55 14.34
CA GLU A 168 -14.34 6.08 15.69
C GLU A 168 -13.30 7.21 15.67
N ASN A 169 -12.20 7.06 14.90
CA ASN A 169 -11.20 8.11 14.76
C ASN A 169 -11.75 9.33 14.02
N ALA A 170 -12.51 9.13 12.94
CA ALA A 170 -13.12 10.24 12.19
C ALA A 170 -14.13 11.07 13.03
N VAL A 171 -14.82 10.44 13.99
CA VAL A 171 -15.77 11.14 14.88
C VAL A 171 -15.06 11.99 15.94
N VAL A 172 -13.84 11.63 16.33
CA VAL A 172 -13.06 12.39 17.33
C VAL A 172 -12.45 13.67 16.72
N GLU A 173 -12.29 13.74 15.40
CA GLU A 173 -11.74 14.91 14.68
C GLU A 173 -12.79 16.01 14.36
N ILE A 174 -14.07 15.79 14.69
CA ILE A 174 -15.16 16.77 14.51
C ILE A 174 -15.39 17.52 15.82
#